data_e2a95732ff825663407b542247aae755
#
_entry.id   e2a95732ff825663407b542247aae755
#
_cell.length_a   1.000
_cell.length_b   1.000
_cell.length_c   1.000
_cell.angle_alpha   90.00
_cell.angle_beta   90.00
_cell.angle_gamma   90.00
#
_symmetry.space_group_name_H-M   'P 1'
#
loop_
_entity.id
_entity.type
_entity.pdbx_description
1 polymer ?
#
loop_
_entity_poly.entity_id
_entity_poly.type
_entity_poly.pdbx_seq_one_letter_code
_entity_poly.pdbx_strand_id
1 'polypeptide(L)'
;MRSPLDSPFSPGSDTVPEVWAGRTSHLSDWRDVLRPRRAAGLHERGRTILGEAGSGKSSLVRRIAREASQSGDWTTPQLRIPSGTDSLKRVASALLDLSAAAGLAAAREKRIGDLLSRVETVAASGVSLSVRAQDGPEPYIALTDLLIEIGRAAIRRGDVMVVIHIDEVQNISDENARSQLLIALGDALTHEETVDVPGGLRIERGLPIAVYLTGLPEFADMTGARKGATFARRFRTTTLGAIDDDALTSALQPFVTEGWPIADDAGGVGRVFMEPAAQRAIVELAHGEPFLFQLAGERAWYAGTDGLITAEHVRTGWRDAAPEAEAHVQRILDRLPPRERHFLEAMAALPPEERTLTNIARSMGYERTTDAGPTAQRLDLTRGIIRRGRPYDFRHRAVGAYLTSEWPWLNRG
;
A
#
# COMPACT_ATOMS: atom_id res chain seq x y z
N MET A 1 23.55 19.43 17.83
CA MET A 1 23.15 18.19 18.54
C MET A 1 21.90 17.67 17.88
N ARG A 2 21.72 16.32 17.74
CA ARG A 2 20.48 15.77 17.17
C ARG A 2 19.31 15.99 18.14
N SER A 3 18.17 16.38 17.60
CA SER A 3 16.94 16.53 18.36
C SER A 3 15.84 15.61 17.82
N PRO A 4 14.78 15.32 18.57
CA PRO A 4 13.62 14.60 18.03
C PRO A 4 12.99 15.24 16.79
N LEU A 5 13.11 16.57 16.64
CA LEU A 5 12.55 17.32 15.49
C LEU A 5 13.31 17.05 14.19
N ASP A 6 14.56 16.61 14.27
CA ASP A 6 15.43 16.36 13.12
C ASP A 6 15.43 14.89 12.69
N SER A 7 14.58 14.03 13.29
CA SER A 7 14.55 12.61 12.99
C SER A 7 14.07 12.37 11.55
N PRO A 8 14.86 11.69 10.72
CA PRO A 8 14.45 11.33 9.37
C PRO A 8 13.60 10.05 9.32
N PHE A 9 13.37 9.44 10.48
CA PHE A 9 12.52 8.27 10.64
C PHE A 9 11.10 8.71 11.04
N SER A 10 10.08 8.05 10.50
CA SER A 10 8.68 8.42 10.74
C SER A 10 7.79 7.18 10.76
N PRO A 11 7.82 6.37 11.84
CA PRO A 11 6.99 5.19 11.97
C PRO A 11 5.51 5.57 12.05
N GLY A 12 4.64 4.85 11.34
CA GLY A 12 3.19 4.97 11.44
C GLY A 12 2.56 6.29 11.00
N SER A 13 3.36 7.24 10.50
CA SER A 13 2.90 8.60 10.20
C SER A 13 2.14 8.74 8.87
N ASP A 14 2.02 7.66 8.08
CA ASP A 14 1.50 7.71 6.71
C ASP A 14 2.23 8.69 5.77
N THR A 15 3.38 9.17 6.15
CA THR A 15 4.23 10.03 5.32
C THR A 15 5.18 9.19 4.46
N VAL A 16 5.85 9.84 3.54
CA VAL A 16 7.00 9.25 2.86
C VAL A 16 8.22 9.54 3.73
N PRO A 17 8.80 8.53 4.41
CA PRO A 17 9.96 8.75 5.26
C PRO A 17 11.17 9.18 4.42
N GLU A 18 12.07 9.95 5.02
CA GLU A 18 13.31 10.36 4.36
C GLU A 18 14.26 9.17 4.18
N VAL A 19 14.37 8.34 5.23
CA VAL A 19 15.12 7.08 5.16
C VAL A 19 14.24 6.02 4.48
N TRP A 20 14.44 5.86 3.18
CA TRP A 20 13.64 4.95 2.36
C TRP A 20 14.39 3.67 2.05
N ALA A 21 13.75 2.52 2.31
CA ALA A 21 14.32 1.19 2.04
C ALA A 21 13.51 0.42 1.00
N GLY A 22 14.20 -0.17 0.04
CA GLY A 22 13.64 -1.13 -0.91
C GLY A 22 12.55 -0.60 -1.82
N ARG A 23 11.65 -1.50 -2.24
CA ARG A 23 10.51 -1.23 -3.14
C ARG A 23 10.91 -0.71 -4.53
N THR A 24 12.17 -0.88 -4.93
CA THR A 24 12.73 -0.37 -6.19
C THR A 24 11.94 -0.86 -7.41
N SER A 25 11.55 -2.15 -7.42
CA SER A 25 10.76 -2.74 -8.52
C SER A 25 9.41 -2.06 -8.74
N HIS A 26 8.75 -1.60 -7.66
CA HIS A 26 7.47 -0.88 -7.75
C HIS A 26 7.65 0.55 -8.26
N LEU A 27 8.74 1.21 -7.83
CA LEU A 27 9.08 2.54 -8.32
C LEU A 27 9.51 2.49 -9.80
N SER A 28 10.27 1.47 -10.19
CA SER A 28 10.62 1.23 -11.60
C SER A 28 9.39 0.88 -12.45
N ASP A 29 8.45 0.07 -11.93
CA ASP A 29 7.19 -0.18 -12.64
C ASP A 29 6.42 1.11 -12.97
N TRP A 30 6.43 2.08 -12.05
CA TRP A 30 5.86 3.40 -12.32
C TRP A 30 6.65 4.18 -13.38
N ARG A 31 7.97 4.35 -13.16
CA ARG A 31 8.83 5.21 -13.97
C ARG A 31 9.06 4.69 -15.38
N ASP A 32 9.26 3.37 -15.50
CA ASP A 32 9.77 2.73 -16.70
C ASP A 32 8.68 2.02 -17.51
N VAL A 33 7.53 1.71 -16.88
CA VAL A 33 6.45 0.96 -17.52
C VAL A 33 5.13 1.72 -17.51
N LEU A 34 4.53 1.93 -16.33
CA LEU A 34 3.15 2.41 -16.26
C LEU A 34 3.00 3.85 -16.80
N ARG A 35 3.83 4.77 -16.31
CA ARG A 35 3.78 6.17 -16.74
C ARG A 35 4.08 6.35 -18.23
N PRO A 36 5.21 5.86 -18.79
CA PRO A 36 5.54 6.09 -20.18
C PRO A 36 4.55 5.41 -21.14
N ARG A 37 4.09 4.21 -20.83
CA ARG A 37 3.11 3.51 -21.68
C ARG A 37 1.77 4.23 -21.70
N ARG A 38 1.25 4.64 -20.54
CA ARG A 38 -0.01 5.39 -20.46
C ARG A 38 0.10 6.78 -21.08
N ALA A 39 1.20 7.49 -20.87
CA ALA A 39 1.44 8.77 -21.53
C ALA A 39 1.50 8.63 -23.06
N ALA A 40 2.02 7.53 -23.58
CA ALA A 40 2.00 7.21 -25.00
C ALA A 40 0.61 6.75 -25.53
N GLY A 41 -0.41 6.64 -24.66
CA GLY A 41 -1.75 6.16 -25.02
C GLY A 41 -1.87 4.65 -25.11
N LEU A 42 -0.88 3.89 -24.63
CA LEU A 42 -0.92 2.43 -24.61
C LEU A 42 -1.67 1.93 -23.39
N HIS A 43 -2.38 0.81 -23.54
CA HIS A 43 -3.08 0.20 -22.42
C HIS A 43 -2.14 -0.39 -21.39
N GLU A 44 -2.41 -0.10 -20.11
CA GLU A 44 -1.82 -0.73 -18.96
C GLU A 44 -2.90 -0.98 -17.90
N ARG A 45 -2.72 -2.07 -17.13
CA ARG A 45 -3.63 -2.38 -16.02
C ARG A 45 -3.40 -1.44 -14.84
N GLY A 46 -4.44 -1.17 -14.07
CA GLY A 46 -4.29 -0.56 -12.75
C GLY A 46 -3.40 -1.42 -11.83
N ARG A 47 -3.02 -0.90 -10.70
CA ARG A 47 -2.20 -1.60 -9.69
C ARG A 47 -2.99 -1.79 -8.41
N THR A 48 -3.07 -3.01 -7.93
CA THR A 48 -3.57 -3.33 -6.59
C THR A 48 -2.39 -3.78 -5.75
N ILE A 49 -2.08 -3.03 -4.69
CA ILE A 49 -0.95 -3.29 -3.79
C ILE A 49 -1.53 -3.70 -2.44
N LEU A 50 -1.37 -4.97 -2.12
CA LEU A 50 -1.85 -5.57 -0.88
C LEU A 50 -0.70 -5.82 0.09
N GLY A 51 -1.01 -5.97 1.36
CA GLY A 51 -0.05 -6.32 2.39
C GLY A 51 -0.59 -6.04 3.78
N GLU A 52 0.06 -6.56 4.79
CA GLU A 52 -0.29 -6.34 6.18
C GLU A 52 -0.16 -4.87 6.59
N ALA A 53 -0.77 -4.48 7.70
CA ALA A 53 -0.58 -3.14 8.25
C ALA A 53 0.92 -2.90 8.51
N GLY A 54 1.41 -1.69 8.24
CA GLY A 54 2.83 -1.37 8.41
C GLY A 54 3.76 -1.82 7.27
N SER A 55 3.27 -2.56 6.26
CA SER A 55 4.09 -3.01 5.12
C SER A 55 4.50 -1.90 4.14
N GLY A 56 4.09 -0.65 4.37
CA GLY A 56 4.49 0.52 3.60
C GLY A 56 3.71 0.74 2.30
N LYS A 57 2.51 0.15 2.13
CA LYS A 57 1.65 0.33 0.94
C LYS A 57 1.36 1.78 0.62
N SER A 58 0.78 2.48 1.58
CA SER A 58 0.34 3.88 1.41
C SER A 58 1.53 4.80 1.19
N SER A 59 2.64 4.61 1.92
CA SER A 59 3.89 5.37 1.73
C SER A 59 4.48 5.16 0.34
N LEU A 60 4.42 3.93 -0.20
CA LEU A 60 4.88 3.62 -1.56
C LEU A 60 4.08 4.41 -2.61
N VAL A 61 2.74 4.35 -2.54
CA VAL A 61 1.92 5.06 -3.54
C VAL A 61 2.01 6.58 -3.35
N ARG A 62 2.15 7.07 -2.11
CA ARG A 62 2.44 8.50 -1.87
C ARG A 62 3.78 8.95 -2.48
N ARG A 63 4.80 8.11 -2.42
CA ARG A 63 6.07 8.40 -3.07
C ARG A 63 5.91 8.48 -4.59
N ILE A 64 5.18 7.55 -5.19
CA ILE A 64 4.84 7.58 -6.61
C ILE A 64 4.05 8.86 -6.96
N ALA A 65 3.04 9.21 -6.16
CA ALA A 65 2.25 10.42 -6.37
C ALA A 65 3.09 11.71 -6.23
N ARG A 66 4.05 11.74 -5.30
CA ARG A 66 5.00 12.86 -5.17
C ARG A 66 5.87 13.00 -6.42
N GLU A 67 6.44 11.90 -6.91
CA GLU A 67 7.24 11.88 -8.14
C GLU A 67 6.41 12.30 -9.36
N ALA A 68 5.18 11.83 -9.46
CA ALA A 68 4.23 12.22 -10.50
C ALA A 68 3.94 13.74 -10.46
N SER A 69 3.61 14.28 -9.28
CA SER A 69 3.36 15.73 -9.11
C SER A 69 4.57 16.57 -9.45
N GLN A 70 5.78 16.14 -9.09
CA GLN A 70 7.03 16.81 -9.46
C GLN A 70 7.28 16.82 -10.97
N SER A 71 6.74 15.82 -11.68
CA SER A 71 6.77 15.74 -13.15
C SER A 71 5.63 16.51 -13.83
N GLY A 72 4.77 17.22 -13.06
CA GLY A 72 3.63 17.97 -13.59
C GLY A 72 2.37 17.13 -13.80
N ASP A 73 2.35 15.88 -13.36
CA ASP A 73 1.18 15.00 -13.42
C ASP A 73 0.13 15.42 -12.38
N TRP A 74 -1.13 15.14 -12.66
CA TRP A 74 -2.24 15.38 -11.76
C TRP A 74 -2.43 14.21 -10.80
N THR A 75 -2.50 14.47 -9.51
CA THR A 75 -2.64 13.43 -8.50
C THR A 75 -3.81 13.70 -7.57
N THR A 76 -4.63 12.70 -7.29
CA THR A 76 -5.57 12.80 -6.17
C THR A 76 -4.81 12.74 -4.84
N PRO A 77 -5.32 13.34 -3.76
CA PRO A 77 -4.88 12.95 -2.44
C PRO A 77 -5.16 11.44 -2.22
N GLN A 78 -4.53 10.86 -1.20
CA GLN A 78 -4.84 9.49 -0.79
C GLN A 78 -6.30 9.40 -0.34
N LEU A 79 -7.10 8.63 -1.07
CA LEU A 79 -8.53 8.46 -0.80
C LEU A 79 -8.75 7.26 0.11
N ARG A 80 -8.71 7.47 1.41
CA ARG A 80 -9.11 6.43 2.37
C ARG A 80 -10.61 6.20 2.29
N ILE A 81 -11.00 4.94 2.28
CA ILE A 81 -12.41 4.52 2.32
C ILE A 81 -12.73 4.05 3.74
N PRO A 82 -13.37 4.87 4.60
CA PRO A 82 -13.88 4.41 5.88
C PRO A 82 -15.00 3.38 5.68
N SER A 83 -15.15 2.46 6.64
CA SER A 83 -16.28 1.52 6.63
C SER A 83 -17.61 2.26 6.61
N GLY A 84 -18.55 1.81 5.76
CA GLY A 84 -19.87 2.41 5.61
C GLY A 84 -19.92 3.69 4.77
N THR A 85 -18.79 4.13 4.19
CA THR A 85 -18.75 5.29 3.28
C THR A 85 -19.09 4.86 1.85
N ASP A 86 -19.85 5.69 1.14
CA ASP A 86 -20.08 5.53 -0.29
C ASP A 86 -18.77 5.77 -1.06
N SER A 87 -18.21 4.68 -1.59
CA SER A 87 -16.93 4.71 -2.28
C SER A 87 -16.98 5.44 -3.62
N LEU A 88 -18.11 5.36 -4.36
CA LEU A 88 -18.28 6.05 -5.64
C LEU A 88 -18.32 7.56 -5.43
N LYS A 89 -19.12 8.01 -4.46
CA LYS A 89 -19.22 9.42 -4.08
C LYS A 89 -17.87 9.98 -3.63
N ARG A 90 -17.13 9.23 -2.81
CA ARG A 90 -15.82 9.67 -2.32
C ARG A 90 -14.81 9.85 -3.44
N VAL A 91 -14.76 8.91 -4.38
CA VAL A 91 -13.86 9.01 -5.56
C VAL A 91 -14.31 10.14 -6.47
N ALA A 92 -15.60 10.27 -6.75
CA ALA A 92 -16.14 11.36 -7.57
C ALA A 92 -15.80 12.75 -6.99
N SER A 93 -15.97 12.96 -5.67
CA SER A 93 -15.59 14.23 -5.02
C SER A 93 -14.10 14.56 -5.22
N ALA A 94 -13.22 13.59 -5.02
CA ALA A 94 -11.78 13.82 -5.19
C ALA A 94 -11.40 14.12 -6.65
N LEU A 95 -12.09 13.53 -7.60
CA LEU A 95 -11.88 13.83 -9.02
C LEU A 95 -12.36 15.23 -9.40
N LEU A 96 -13.37 15.75 -8.72
CA LEU A 96 -13.79 17.15 -8.91
C LEU A 96 -12.79 18.13 -8.34
N ASP A 97 -12.34 17.86 -7.11
CA ASP A 97 -11.28 18.67 -6.49
C ASP A 97 -10.04 18.71 -7.38
N LEU A 98 -9.69 17.55 -7.98
CA LEU A 98 -8.60 17.46 -8.96
C LEU A 98 -8.88 18.30 -10.22
N SER A 99 -10.12 18.26 -10.74
CA SER A 99 -10.51 19.04 -11.91
C SER A 99 -10.41 20.53 -11.66
N ALA A 100 -10.85 20.99 -10.49
CA ALA A 100 -10.74 22.39 -10.07
C ALA A 100 -9.29 22.83 -9.95
N ALA A 101 -8.45 22.01 -9.28
CA ALA A 101 -7.01 22.28 -9.13
C ALA A 101 -6.26 22.28 -10.47
N ALA A 102 -6.69 21.45 -11.43
CA ALA A 102 -6.15 21.41 -12.78
C ALA A 102 -6.61 22.59 -13.68
N GLY A 103 -7.45 23.47 -13.18
CA GLY A 103 -7.96 24.63 -13.93
C GLY A 103 -8.89 24.25 -15.08
N LEU A 104 -9.62 23.15 -14.97
CA LEU A 104 -10.59 22.72 -15.97
C LEU A 104 -11.84 23.61 -15.86
N ALA A 105 -12.18 24.30 -16.96
CA ALA A 105 -13.10 25.43 -16.99
C ALA A 105 -14.53 25.12 -16.50
N ALA A 106 -15.17 26.11 -15.87
CA ALA A 106 -16.47 26.14 -15.24
C ALA A 106 -17.67 25.62 -16.09
N ALA A 107 -17.60 25.65 -17.42
CA ALA A 107 -18.65 25.09 -18.28
C ALA A 107 -18.71 23.55 -18.23
N ARG A 108 -17.59 22.92 -17.81
CA ARG A 108 -17.53 21.49 -17.51
C ARG A 108 -17.89 21.19 -16.06
N GLU A 109 -17.65 22.14 -15.12
CA GLU A 109 -18.10 22.04 -13.73
C GLU A 109 -19.60 21.81 -13.63
N LYS A 110 -20.40 22.47 -14.49
CA LYS A 110 -21.85 22.23 -14.51
C LYS A 110 -22.19 20.79 -14.92
N ARG A 111 -21.51 20.26 -15.95
CA ARG A 111 -21.72 18.87 -16.42
C ARG A 111 -21.23 17.85 -15.40
N ILE A 112 -20.11 18.14 -14.74
CA ILE A 112 -19.54 17.35 -13.66
C ILE A 112 -20.40 17.49 -12.41
N GLY A 113 -20.88 18.69 -12.08
CA GLY A 113 -21.83 18.93 -10.99
C GLY A 113 -23.15 18.19 -11.18
N ASP A 114 -23.67 18.14 -12.40
CA ASP A 114 -24.86 17.37 -12.75
C ASP A 114 -24.61 15.84 -12.63
N LEU A 115 -23.41 15.37 -12.92
CA LEU A 115 -23.01 13.97 -12.73
C LEU A 115 -22.93 13.63 -11.23
N LEU A 116 -22.38 14.54 -10.41
CA LEU A 116 -22.32 14.36 -8.95
C LEU A 116 -23.67 14.39 -8.28
N SER A 117 -24.54 15.31 -8.64
CA SER A 117 -25.88 15.39 -8.05
C SER A 117 -26.64 14.07 -8.27
N ARG A 118 -26.36 13.37 -9.37
CA ARG A 118 -26.93 12.04 -9.67
C ARG A 118 -26.33 10.95 -8.78
N VAL A 119 -25.01 10.97 -8.54
CA VAL A 119 -24.35 10.08 -7.57
C VAL A 119 -24.87 10.36 -6.15
N GLU A 120 -25.08 11.64 -5.79
CA GLU A 120 -25.62 12.04 -4.48
C GLU A 120 -27.05 11.59 -4.25
N THR A 121 -27.91 11.67 -5.25
CA THR A 121 -29.33 11.35 -5.12
C THR A 121 -29.59 9.87 -4.84
N VAL A 122 -28.73 8.98 -5.36
CA VAL A 122 -28.86 7.52 -5.14
C VAL A 122 -28.32 7.12 -3.77
N ALA A 123 -27.29 7.79 -3.26
CA ALA A 123 -26.71 7.51 -1.95
C ALA A 123 -27.57 7.97 -0.77
N ALA A 124 -28.41 9.01 -0.94
CA ALA A 124 -29.30 9.53 0.09
C ALA A 124 -30.55 8.66 0.34
N SER A 125 -30.88 7.78 -0.58
CA SER A 125 -32.04 6.88 -0.48
C SER A 125 -31.66 5.53 0.16
N GLY A 126 -31.19 5.54 1.40
CA GLY A 126 -30.94 4.34 2.21
C GLY A 126 -32.20 3.52 2.54
N VAL A 127 -33.20 3.50 1.65
CA VAL A 127 -34.44 2.72 1.77
C VAL A 127 -34.61 1.90 0.50
N SER A 128 -34.53 0.60 0.65
CA SER A 128 -34.98 -0.37 -0.35
C SER A 128 -36.47 -0.17 -0.60
N LEU A 129 -36.81 0.65 -1.55
CA LEU A 129 -38.19 0.73 -2.08
C LEU A 129 -38.11 1.05 -3.57
N SER A 130 -38.85 0.25 -4.32
CA SER A 130 -39.23 0.45 -5.70
C SER A 130 -39.67 1.89 -5.97
N VAL A 131 -38.74 2.80 -6.10
CA VAL A 131 -38.99 4.16 -6.58
C VAL A 131 -38.60 4.21 -8.03
N ARG A 132 -39.54 4.61 -8.86
CA ARG A 132 -39.48 4.88 -10.29
C ARG A 132 -38.06 5.33 -10.69
N ALA A 133 -37.52 4.66 -11.71
CA ALA A 133 -36.31 5.07 -12.39
C ALA A 133 -36.36 6.59 -12.64
N GLN A 134 -35.55 7.36 -11.88
CA GLN A 134 -35.26 8.72 -12.31
C GLN A 134 -34.38 8.61 -13.54
N ASP A 135 -34.76 9.28 -14.60
CA ASP A 135 -34.07 9.30 -15.88
C ASP A 135 -32.62 9.78 -15.72
N GLY A 136 -31.68 8.83 -15.62
CA GLY A 136 -30.25 9.12 -15.51
C GLY A 136 -29.40 7.85 -15.50
N PRO A 137 -28.12 7.92 -15.90
CA PRO A 137 -27.23 6.76 -15.86
C PRO A 137 -26.99 6.29 -14.43
N GLU A 138 -26.72 4.99 -14.29
CA GLU A 138 -26.29 4.39 -13.03
C GLU A 138 -25.07 5.11 -12.45
N PRO A 139 -24.89 5.22 -11.12
CA PRO A 139 -23.82 6.00 -10.48
C PRO A 139 -22.41 5.65 -10.95
N TYR A 140 -22.14 4.36 -11.21
CA TYR A 140 -20.83 3.92 -11.70
C TYR A 140 -20.58 4.37 -13.16
N ILE A 141 -21.62 4.50 -13.99
CA ILE A 141 -21.52 5.05 -15.36
C ILE A 141 -21.14 6.53 -15.27
N ALA A 142 -21.82 7.28 -14.38
CA ALA A 142 -21.49 8.69 -14.14
C ALA A 142 -20.04 8.88 -13.67
N LEU A 143 -19.53 7.99 -12.81
CA LEU A 143 -18.12 8.00 -12.38
C LEU A 143 -17.18 7.67 -13.55
N THR A 144 -17.54 6.71 -14.40
CA THR A 144 -16.77 6.38 -15.63
C THR A 144 -16.69 7.59 -16.55
N ASP A 145 -17.81 8.27 -16.81
CA ASP A 145 -17.85 9.45 -17.68
C ASP A 145 -16.97 10.58 -17.11
N LEU A 146 -16.99 10.80 -15.80
CA LEU A 146 -16.12 11.76 -15.13
C LEU A 146 -14.63 11.42 -15.32
N LEU A 147 -14.26 10.17 -15.15
CA LEU A 147 -12.87 9.70 -15.37
C LEU A 147 -12.45 9.92 -16.83
N ILE A 148 -13.34 9.61 -17.79
CA ILE A 148 -13.09 9.83 -19.21
C ILE A 148 -12.87 11.32 -19.51
N GLU A 149 -13.72 12.20 -18.99
CA GLU A 149 -13.58 13.66 -19.20
C GLU A 149 -12.25 14.20 -18.64
N ILE A 150 -11.83 13.73 -17.45
CA ILE A 150 -10.54 14.11 -16.86
C ILE A 150 -9.39 13.56 -17.72
N GLY A 151 -9.48 12.32 -18.19
CA GLY A 151 -8.48 11.71 -19.07
C GLY A 151 -8.35 12.45 -20.39
N ARG A 152 -9.48 12.85 -21.03
CA ARG A 152 -9.51 13.72 -22.21
C ARG A 152 -8.84 15.07 -21.96
N ALA A 153 -9.08 15.65 -20.79
CA ALA A 153 -8.44 16.91 -20.42
C ALA A 153 -6.93 16.76 -20.26
N ALA A 154 -6.46 15.66 -19.70
CA ALA A 154 -5.05 15.33 -19.58
C ALA A 154 -4.39 15.14 -20.98
N ILE A 155 -5.05 14.45 -21.91
CA ILE A 155 -4.60 14.33 -23.31
C ILE A 155 -4.43 15.73 -23.95
N ARG A 156 -5.41 16.62 -23.80
CA ARG A 156 -5.32 17.98 -24.35
C ARG A 156 -4.22 18.82 -23.73
N ARG A 157 -3.85 18.57 -22.48
CA ARG A 157 -2.77 19.27 -21.79
C ARG A 157 -1.38 18.83 -22.29
N GLY A 158 -1.30 17.64 -22.88
CA GLY A 158 -0.05 17.02 -23.36
C GLY A 158 0.76 16.41 -22.21
N ASP A 159 1.22 15.19 -22.39
CA ASP A 159 2.11 14.41 -21.50
C ASP A 159 1.80 14.41 -19.98
N VAL A 160 0.57 14.79 -19.61
CA VAL A 160 0.11 14.79 -18.22
C VAL A 160 -0.60 13.48 -17.91
N MET A 161 -0.18 12.83 -16.81
CA MET A 161 -0.86 11.66 -16.27
C MET A 161 -1.85 12.08 -15.18
N VAL A 162 -2.88 11.25 -14.98
CA VAL A 162 -3.79 11.33 -13.84
C VAL A 162 -3.52 10.15 -12.94
N VAL A 163 -3.07 10.38 -11.71
CA VAL A 163 -2.79 9.33 -10.72
C VAL A 163 -3.86 9.35 -9.64
N ILE A 164 -4.56 8.24 -9.49
CA ILE A 164 -5.64 8.04 -8.53
C ILE A 164 -5.20 7.01 -7.51
N HIS A 165 -5.21 7.38 -6.21
CA HIS A 165 -4.87 6.48 -5.11
C HIS A 165 -6.07 6.26 -4.20
N ILE A 166 -6.61 5.04 -4.20
CA ILE A 166 -7.71 4.62 -3.31
C ILE A 166 -7.13 3.65 -2.29
N ASP A 167 -7.24 4.00 -1.01
CA ASP A 167 -6.67 3.26 0.10
C ASP A 167 -7.75 2.62 0.98
N GLU A 168 -7.37 1.56 1.70
CA GLU A 168 -8.25 0.77 2.57
C GLU A 168 -9.44 0.15 1.80
N VAL A 169 -9.18 -0.33 0.57
CA VAL A 169 -10.25 -0.86 -0.32
C VAL A 169 -10.99 -2.06 0.26
N GLN A 170 -10.43 -2.79 1.24
CA GLN A 170 -11.12 -3.87 1.96
C GLN A 170 -12.30 -3.36 2.81
N ASN A 171 -12.35 -2.06 3.13
CA ASN A 171 -13.45 -1.45 3.89
C ASN A 171 -14.73 -1.29 3.05
N ILE A 172 -14.66 -1.48 1.72
CA ILE A 172 -15.83 -1.55 0.85
C ILE A 172 -16.47 -2.93 1.03
N SER A 173 -17.27 -3.07 2.09
CA SER A 173 -17.89 -4.34 2.47
C SER A 173 -19.02 -4.76 1.52
N ASP A 174 -19.77 -3.79 0.98
CA ASP A 174 -20.82 -4.05 0.01
C ASP A 174 -20.24 -4.54 -1.32
N GLU A 175 -20.69 -5.73 -1.77
CA GLU A 175 -20.19 -6.38 -2.99
C GLU A 175 -20.57 -5.60 -4.25
N ASN A 176 -21.77 -5.00 -4.27
CA ASN A 176 -22.24 -4.23 -5.42
C ASN A 176 -21.47 -2.93 -5.56
N ALA A 177 -21.30 -2.16 -4.45
CA ALA A 177 -20.54 -0.92 -4.44
C ALA A 177 -19.08 -1.18 -4.86
N ARG A 178 -18.47 -2.28 -4.36
CA ARG A 178 -17.12 -2.68 -4.73
C ARG A 178 -17.02 -3.04 -6.22
N SER A 179 -17.97 -3.83 -6.73
CA SER A 179 -18.02 -4.21 -8.15
C SER A 179 -18.22 -2.99 -9.05
N GLN A 180 -19.15 -2.10 -8.71
CA GLN A 180 -19.42 -0.88 -9.47
C GLN A 180 -18.20 0.04 -9.52
N LEU A 181 -17.49 0.23 -8.40
CA LEU A 181 -16.25 1.01 -8.37
C LEU A 181 -15.18 0.40 -9.28
N LEU A 182 -14.94 -0.90 -9.17
CA LEU A 182 -13.93 -1.59 -9.98
C LEU A 182 -14.28 -1.62 -11.47
N ILE A 183 -15.58 -1.69 -11.80
CA ILE A 183 -16.06 -1.58 -13.19
C ILE A 183 -15.79 -0.16 -13.71
N ALA A 184 -16.20 0.88 -12.99
CA ALA A 184 -16.00 2.27 -13.42
C ALA A 184 -14.52 2.59 -13.67
N LEU A 185 -13.66 2.24 -12.72
CA LEU A 185 -12.21 2.43 -12.85
C LEU A 185 -11.64 1.60 -14.00
N GLY A 186 -12.08 0.35 -14.13
CA GLY A 186 -11.63 -0.55 -15.18
C GLY A 186 -12.07 -0.12 -16.57
N ASP A 187 -13.30 0.38 -16.72
CA ASP A 187 -13.81 0.89 -18.00
C ASP A 187 -13.03 2.14 -18.44
N ALA A 188 -12.74 3.06 -17.52
CA ALA A 188 -11.87 4.20 -17.79
C ALA A 188 -10.46 3.78 -18.20
N LEU A 189 -9.89 2.73 -17.59
CA LEU A 189 -8.57 2.19 -17.94
C LEU A 189 -8.53 1.55 -19.33
N THR A 190 -9.64 1.09 -19.85
CA THR A 190 -9.74 0.44 -21.19
C THR A 190 -10.39 1.33 -22.24
N HIS A 191 -10.82 2.54 -21.87
CA HIS A 191 -11.39 3.50 -22.80
C HIS A 191 -10.35 3.96 -23.82
N GLU A 192 -10.75 4.03 -25.08
CA GLU A 192 -9.97 4.55 -26.19
C GLU A 192 -10.60 5.84 -26.71
N GLU A 193 -9.78 6.82 -26.97
CA GLU A 193 -10.15 8.12 -27.51
C GLU A 193 -9.53 8.31 -28.89
N THR A 194 -10.34 8.67 -29.88
CA THR A 194 -9.84 9.02 -31.21
C THR A 194 -9.18 10.39 -31.17
N VAL A 195 -7.90 10.48 -31.44
CA VAL A 195 -7.12 11.72 -31.42
C VAL A 195 -6.57 12.01 -32.83
N ASP A 196 -6.75 13.25 -33.29
CA ASP A 196 -6.11 13.72 -34.50
C ASP A 196 -4.64 14.03 -34.24
N VAL A 197 -3.75 13.45 -35.05
CA VAL A 197 -2.30 13.70 -34.94
C VAL A 197 -1.81 14.51 -36.14
N PRO A 198 -0.62 15.18 -36.02
CA PRO A 198 -0.01 15.89 -37.13
C PRO A 198 0.08 15.00 -38.38
N GLY A 199 -0.36 15.52 -39.54
CA GLY A 199 -0.44 14.78 -40.79
C GLY A 199 -1.85 14.29 -41.14
N GLY A 200 -2.89 14.63 -40.35
CA GLY A 200 -4.29 14.33 -40.62
C GLY A 200 -4.69 12.88 -40.36
N LEU A 201 -3.86 12.11 -39.68
CA LEU A 201 -4.15 10.75 -39.26
C LEU A 201 -4.94 10.76 -37.93
N ARG A 202 -5.87 9.80 -37.80
CA ARG A 202 -6.58 9.52 -36.55
C ARG A 202 -6.03 8.25 -35.94
N ILE A 203 -5.73 8.34 -34.66
CA ILE A 203 -5.25 7.19 -33.88
C ILE A 203 -6.15 6.98 -32.66
N GLU A 204 -6.34 5.72 -32.28
CA GLU A 204 -6.96 5.37 -31.02
C GLU A 204 -5.91 5.44 -29.91
N ARG A 205 -6.27 6.10 -28.81
CA ARG A 205 -5.36 6.36 -27.71
C ARG A 205 -6.06 6.09 -26.39
N GLY A 206 -5.47 5.25 -25.54
CA GLY A 206 -5.93 5.04 -24.17
C GLY A 206 -5.76 6.29 -23.32
N LEU A 207 -6.60 6.44 -22.30
CA LEU A 207 -6.53 7.58 -21.39
C LEU A 207 -5.24 7.53 -20.54
N PRO A 208 -4.58 8.66 -20.26
CA PRO A 208 -3.38 8.74 -19.43
C PRO A 208 -3.76 8.69 -17.94
N ILE A 209 -4.43 7.64 -17.51
CA ILE A 209 -4.90 7.42 -16.13
C ILE A 209 -4.17 6.22 -15.53
N ALA A 210 -3.64 6.41 -14.32
CA ALA A 210 -3.09 5.35 -13.49
C ALA A 210 -3.91 5.23 -12.20
N VAL A 211 -4.35 4.03 -11.87
CA VAL A 211 -5.12 3.74 -10.66
C VAL A 211 -4.32 2.82 -9.76
N TYR A 212 -4.12 3.25 -8.52
CA TYR A 212 -3.55 2.47 -7.44
C TYR A 212 -4.61 2.19 -6.37
N LEU A 213 -4.84 0.91 -6.12
CA LEU A 213 -5.66 0.42 -5.02
C LEU A 213 -4.74 -0.14 -3.96
N THR A 214 -4.89 0.29 -2.71
CA THR A 214 -4.14 -0.27 -1.58
C THR A 214 -5.07 -0.83 -0.53
N GLY A 215 -4.67 -1.94 0.09
CA GLY A 215 -5.51 -2.60 1.08
C GLY A 215 -4.85 -3.81 1.74
N LEU A 216 -5.62 -4.45 2.60
CA LEU A 216 -5.22 -5.67 3.28
C LEU A 216 -5.29 -6.89 2.34
N PRO A 217 -4.55 -7.97 2.64
CA PRO A 217 -4.45 -9.15 1.77
C PRO A 217 -5.80 -9.81 1.44
N GLU A 218 -6.77 -9.76 2.35
CA GLU A 218 -8.11 -10.32 2.16
C GLU A 218 -8.92 -9.68 1.01
N PHE A 219 -8.54 -8.49 0.57
CA PHE A 219 -9.20 -7.85 -0.58
C PHE A 219 -9.12 -8.70 -1.85
N ALA A 220 -8.05 -9.48 -2.02
CA ALA A 220 -7.93 -10.42 -3.13
C ALA A 220 -9.05 -11.47 -3.16
N ASP A 221 -9.46 -11.94 -2.00
CA ASP A 221 -10.58 -12.89 -1.87
C ASP A 221 -11.94 -12.18 -2.10
N MET A 222 -12.07 -10.93 -1.64
CA MET A 222 -13.29 -10.13 -1.79
C MET A 222 -13.59 -9.75 -3.24
N THR A 223 -12.58 -9.56 -4.08
CA THR A 223 -12.75 -9.18 -5.49
C THR A 223 -13.16 -10.35 -6.39
N GLY A 224 -13.29 -11.55 -5.84
CA GLY A 224 -13.82 -12.67 -6.59
C GLY A 224 -12.95 -13.11 -7.77
N ALA A 225 -11.64 -12.88 -7.74
CA ALA A 225 -10.71 -13.40 -8.74
C ALA A 225 -10.88 -14.92 -8.91
N ARG A 226 -11.31 -15.61 -7.85
CA ARG A 226 -11.71 -17.02 -7.84
C ARG A 226 -13.15 -17.26 -8.33
N LYS A 227 -14.00 -16.24 -8.36
CA LYS A 227 -15.41 -16.34 -8.78
C LYS A 227 -15.64 -15.90 -10.24
N GLY A 228 -14.57 -15.67 -11.01
CA GLY A 228 -14.66 -15.33 -12.43
C GLY A 228 -14.96 -13.86 -12.73
N ALA A 229 -14.83 -12.96 -11.75
CA ALA A 229 -15.04 -11.54 -11.95
C ALA A 229 -14.00 -10.97 -12.94
N THR A 230 -14.46 -10.68 -14.15
CA THR A 230 -13.60 -10.23 -15.28
C THR A 230 -12.96 -8.87 -15.02
N PHE A 231 -13.63 -7.98 -14.27
CA PHE A 231 -13.14 -6.63 -13.94
C PHE A 231 -11.87 -6.66 -13.06
N ALA A 232 -11.70 -7.70 -12.22
CA ALA A 232 -10.50 -7.84 -11.39
C ALA A 232 -9.22 -8.03 -12.25
N ARG A 233 -9.35 -8.53 -13.48
CA ARG A 233 -8.22 -8.71 -14.40
C ARG A 233 -7.67 -7.38 -14.95
N ARG A 234 -8.44 -6.29 -14.83
CA ARG A 234 -8.00 -4.94 -15.21
C ARG A 234 -7.01 -4.33 -14.23
N PHE A 235 -6.77 -5.03 -13.10
CA PHE A 235 -5.80 -4.64 -12.08
C PHE A 235 -4.75 -5.75 -11.91
N ARG A 236 -3.47 -5.33 -11.88
CA ARG A 236 -2.37 -6.22 -11.52
C ARG A 236 -2.18 -6.19 -10.01
N THR A 237 -2.49 -7.30 -9.36
CA THR A 237 -2.34 -7.43 -7.91
C THR A 237 -0.93 -7.87 -7.54
N THR A 238 -0.35 -7.19 -6.56
CA THR A 238 0.95 -7.51 -5.95
C THR A 238 0.79 -7.45 -4.43
N THR A 239 1.31 -8.46 -3.74
CA THR A 239 1.36 -8.45 -2.26
C THR A 239 2.76 -8.04 -1.82
N LEU A 240 2.87 -7.01 -0.98
CA LEU A 240 4.14 -6.58 -0.41
C LEU A 240 4.59 -7.58 0.66
N GLY A 241 5.78 -8.10 0.48
CA GLY A 241 6.48 -8.89 1.48
C GLY A 241 7.50 -8.06 2.28
N ALA A 242 8.27 -8.74 3.12
CA ALA A 242 9.40 -8.15 3.83
C ALA A 242 10.39 -7.49 2.87
N ILE A 243 11.05 -6.44 3.33
CA ILE A 243 12.17 -5.82 2.63
C ILE A 243 13.43 -6.63 2.94
N ASP A 244 14.28 -6.83 1.92
CA ASP A 244 15.54 -7.53 2.08
C ASP A 244 16.49 -6.76 2.99
N ASP A 245 17.33 -7.47 3.76
CA ASP A 245 18.28 -6.88 4.70
C ASP A 245 19.31 -6.01 3.99
N ASP A 246 19.72 -6.37 2.78
CA ASP A 246 20.62 -5.55 1.96
C ASP A 246 19.97 -4.20 1.58
N ALA A 247 18.68 -4.18 1.30
CA ALA A 247 17.95 -2.95 1.00
C ALA A 247 17.77 -2.07 2.25
N LEU A 248 17.55 -2.66 3.43
CA LEU A 248 17.51 -1.94 4.71
C LEU A 248 18.89 -1.38 5.06
N THR A 249 19.95 -2.20 4.90
CA THR A 249 21.35 -1.80 5.13
C THR A 249 21.71 -0.63 4.21
N SER A 250 21.38 -0.73 2.92
CA SER A 250 21.65 0.32 1.92
C SER A 250 20.94 1.64 2.27
N ALA A 251 19.74 1.58 2.84
CA ALA A 251 19.00 2.78 3.25
C ALA A 251 19.66 3.50 4.43
N LEU A 252 20.38 2.79 5.30
CA LEU A 252 21.12 3.36 6.43
C LEU A 252 22.58 3.69 6.08
N GLN A 253 23.07 3.25 4.91
CA GLN A 253 24.47 3.44 4.53
C GLN A 253 24.92 4.90 4.54
N PRO A 254 24.10 5.91 4.13
CA PRO A 254 24.49 7.32 4.22
C PRO A 254 24.89 7.77 5.63
N PHE A 255 24.24 7.22 6.68
CA PHE A 255 24.61 7.52 8.07
C PHE A 255 26.01 7.01 8.42
N VAL A 256 26.40 5.85 7.85
CA VAL A 256 27.69 5.22 8.17
C VAL A 256 28.83 5.89 7.42
N THR A 257 28.60 6.30 6.17
CA THR A 257 29.67 6.81 5.29
C THR A 257 29.83 8.31 5.30
N GLU A 258 28.71 9.05 5.22
CA GLU A 258 28.71 10.50 5.00
C GLU A 258 28.18 11.30 6.19
N GLY A 259 27.45 10.63 7.08
CA GLY A 259 26.64 11.24 8.12
C GLY A 259 25.35 11.87 7.57
N TRP A 260 24.25 11.71 8.26
CA TRP A 260 22.97 12.29 7.89
C TRP A 260 22.95 13.79 8.18
N PRO A 261 22.58 14.65 7.21
CA PRO A 261 22.58 16.09 7.42
C PRO A 261 21.42 16.51 8.32
N ILE A 262 21.69 17.38 9.28
CA ILE A 262 20.70 18.05 10.13
C ILE A 262 20.99 19.56 10.15
N ALA A 263 19.95 20.37 10.39
CA ALA A 263 20.17 21.80 10.67
C ALA A 263 20.89 21.94 12.03
N ASP A 264 21.87 22.83 12.11
CA ASP A 264 22.47 23.19 13.40
C ASP A 264 21.86 24.47 13.98
N ASP A 265 22.06 24.71 15.27
CA ASP A 265 21.49 25.85 15.98
C ASP A 265 22.04 27.21 15.49
N ALA A 266 23.11 27.19 14.70
CA ALA A 266 23.74 28.39 14.11
C ALA A 266 23.31 28.61 12.65
N GLY A 267 22.39 27.83 12.11
CA GLY A 267 21.95 27.88 10.70
C GLY A 267 22.91 27.19 9.72
N GLY A 268 23.87 26.41 10.22
CA GLY A 268 24.74 25.56 9.43
C GLY A 268 24.15 24.14 9.22
N VAL A 269 24.97 23.24 8.70
CA VAL A 269 24.63 21.81 8.49
C VAL A 269 25.54 20.96 9.37
N GLY A 270 24.94 20.40 10.43
CA GLY A 270 25.54 19.32 11.22
C GLY A 270 25.37 17.96 10.55
N ARG A 271 26.07 16.94 11.09
CA ARG A 271 25.94 15.57 10.59
C ARG A 271 25.82 14.58 11.75
N VAL A 272 24.92 13.61 11.57
CA VAL A 272 24.74 12.51 12.50
C VAL A 272 25.21 11.22 11.85
N PHE A 273 26.19 10.60 12.46
CA PHE A 273 26.76 9.33 12.01
C PHE A 273 26.11 8.14 12.72
N MET A 274 26.32 6.95 12.20
CA MET A 274 25.86 5.69 12.78
C MET A 274 26.99 4.65 12.73
N GLU A 275 27.20 3.96 13.86
CA GLU A 275 28.13 2.83 13.87
C GLU A 275 27.63 1.69 12.96
N PRO A 276 28.50 0.95 12.26
CA PRO A 276 28.10 -0.25 11.51
C PRO A 276 27.40 -1.31 12.39
N ALA A 277 27.72 -1.36 13.69
CA ALA A 277 27.03 -2.23 14.64
C ALA A 277 25.59 -1.77 14.93
N ALA A 278 25.34 -0.46 14.99
CA ALA A 278 24.01 0.10 15.13
C ALA A 278 23.15 -0.14 13.88
N GLN A 279 23.74 0.05 12.71
CA GLN A 279 23.08 -0.27 11.42
C GLN A 279 22.60 -1.73 11.39
N ARG A 280 23.48 -2.68 11.72
CA ARG A 280 23.12 -4.12 11.76
C ARG A 280 22.01 -4.38 12.79
N ALA A 281 22.09 -3.81 13.98
CA ALA A 281 21.09 -3.99 15.02
C ALA A 281 19.70 -3.49 14.58
N ILE A 282 19.59 -2.33 13.90
CA ILE A 282 18.32 -1.83 13.35
C ILE A 282 17.77 -2.80 12.31
N VAL A 283 18.60 -3.31 11.40
CA VAL A 283 18.18 -4.25 10.35
C VAL A 283 17.67 -5.56 10.96
N GLU A 284 18.38 -6.12 11.94
CA GLU A 284 17.99 -7.34 12.65
C GLU A 284 16.64 -7.17 13.38
N LEU A 285 16.46 -6.07 14.11
CA LEU A 285 15.23 -5.79 14.87
C LEU A 285 14.02 -5.55 13.97
N ALA A 286 14.24 -5.02 12.77
CA ALA A 286 13.18 -4.70 11.82
C ALA A 286 12.55 -5.94 11.15
N HIS A 287 13.25 -7.06 11.10
CA HIS A 287 12.79 -8.29 10.41
C HIS A 287 12.21 -8.05 8.99
N GLY A 288 12.72 -7.02 8.30
CA GLY A 288 12.23 -6.65 6.96
C GLY A 288 10.92 -5.86 6.95
N GLU A 289 10.36 -5.50 8.11
CA GLU A 289 9.12 -4.74 8.19
C GLU A 289 9.40 -3.23 8.16
N PRO A 290 8.83 -2.48 7.20
CA PRO A 290 9.05 -1.03 7.10
C PRO A 290 8.70 -0.25 8.36
N PHE A 291 7.58 -0.62 9.01
CA PHE A 291 7.17 0.01 10.26
C PHE A 291 8.22 -0.19 11.37
N LEU A 292 8.66 -1.42 11.57
CA LEU A 292 9.65 -1.75 12.61
C LEU A 292 11.02 -1.14 12.30
N PHE A 293 11.39 -1.05 11.03
CA PHE A 293 12.61 -0.36 10.59
C PHE A 293 12.59 1.12 10.96
N GLN A 294 11.50 1.81 10.65
CA GLN A 294 11.32 3.21 11.03
C GLN A 294 11.28 3.38 12.55
N LEU A 295 10.59 2.49 13.26
CA LEU A 295 10.49 2.52 14.72
C LEU A 295 11.86 2.32 15.38
N ALA A 296 12.63 1.33 14.96
CA ALA A 296 13.97 1.07 15.50
C ALA A 296 14.92 2.26 15.24
N GLY A 297 14.86 2.83 14.03
CA GLY A 297 15.65 4.00 13.67
C GLY A 297 15.30 5.24 14.48
N GLU A 298 13.99 5.54 14.64
CA GLU A 298 13.50 6.67 15.42
C GLU A 298 13.91 6.57 16.90
N ARG A 299 13.70 5.39 17.50
CA ARG A 299 14.03 5.18 18.91
C ARG A 299 15.54 5.21 19.18
N ALA A 300 16.34 4.70 18.24
CA ALA A 300 17.80 4.87 18.31
C ALA A 300 18.21 6.34 18.16
N TRP A 301 17.50 7.10 17.34
CA TRP A 301 17.71 8.54 17.19
C TRP A 301 17.41 9.28 18.51
N TYR A 302 16.34 8.93 19.21
CA TYR A 302 15.91 9.57 20.47
C TYR A 302 16.74 9.17 21.68
N ALA A 303 17.43 8.02 21.63
CA ALA A 303 18.22 7.49 22.75
C ALA A 303 19.48 8.27 23.09
N GLY A 304 19.84 9.29 22.32
CA GLY A 304 20.98 10.17 22.58
C GLY A 304 20.87 11.48 21.81
N THR A 305 21.71 12.45 22.18
CA THR A 305 21.71 13.81 21.60
C THR A 305 23.00 14.13 20.83
N ASP A 306 24.02 13.27 20.90
CA ASP A 306 25.30 13.42 20.23
C ASP A 306 25.23 13.15 18.72
N GLY A 307 26.33 13.41 18.03
CA GLY A 307 26.42 13.22 16.58
C GLY A 307 26.65 11.77 16.12
N LEU A 308 26.60 10.77 17.04
CA LEU A 308 26.83 9.38 16.71
C LEU A 308 25.71 8.47 17.28
N ILE A 309 25.12 7.66 16.41
CA ILE A 309 24.19 6.60 16.83
C ILE A 309 24.99 5.33 17.04
N THR A 310 25.02 4.84 18.26
CA THR A 310 25.74 3.63 18.67
C THR A 310 24.81 2.42 18.75
N ALA A 311 25.38 1.20 18.78
CA ALA A 311 24.59 0.00 19.03
C ALA A 311 23.88 0.02 20.41
N GLU A 312 24.43 0.74 21.41
CA GLU A 312 23.78 0.92 22.70
C GLU A 312 22.56 1.85 22.59
N HIS A 313 22.62 2.90 21.77
CA HIS A 313 21.45 3.74 21.50
C HIS A 313 20.32 2.91 20.86
N VAL A 314 20.64 1.98 19.95
CA VAL A 314 19.65 1.08 19.36
C VAL A 314 19.02 0.17 20.43
N ARG A 315 19.84 -0.46 21.29
CA ARG A 315 19.33 -1.33 22.37
C ARG A 315 18.45 -0.58 23.37
N THR A 316 18.90 0.58 23.78
CA THR A 316 18.15 1.42 24.73
C THR A 316 16.84 1.90 24.13
N GLY A 317 16.87 2.46 22.90
CA GLY A 317 15.65 2.91 22.23
C GLY A 317 14.69 1.77 21.91
N TRP A 318 15.21 0.58 21.60
CA TRP A 318 14.36 -0.58 21.32
C TRP A 318 13.62 -1.12 22.56
N ARG A 319 14.22 -1.03 23.74
CA ARG A 319 13.50 -1.40 24.99
C ARG A 319 12.21 -0.58 25.16
N ASP A 320 12.26 0.70 24.83
CA ASP A 320 11.08 1.58 24.87
C ASP A 320 10.10 1.29 23.70
N ALA A 321 10.61 0.80 22.59
CA ALA A 321 9.83 0.45 21.39
C ALA A 321 9.17 -0.94 21.48
N ALA A 322 9.68 -1.84 22.30
CA ALA A 322 9.25 -3.25 22.34
C ALA A 322 7.74 -3.43 22.52
N PRO A 323 7.04 -2.68 23.41
CA PRO A 323 5.57 -2.80 23.52
C PRO A 323 4.84 -2.41 22.24
N GLU A 324 5.35 -1.43 21.48
CA GLU A 324 4.76 -0.99 20.23
C GLU A 324 5.01 -1.99 19.09
N ALA A 325 6.21 -2.57 19.06
CA ALA A 325 6.58 -3.65 18.15
C ALA A 325 5.75 -4.92 18.40
N GLU A 326 5.55 -5.29 19.68
CA GLU A 326 4.66 -6.39 20.06
C GLU A 326 3.22 -6.15 19.62
N ALA A 327 2.67 -4.98 19.95
CA ALA A 327 1.30 -4.61 19.57
C ALA A 327 1.11 -4.57 18.04
N HIS A 328 2.17 -4.26 17.28
CA HIS A 328 2.14 -4.30 15.82
C HIS A 328 1.93 -5.74 15.31
N VAL A 329 2.68 -6.71 15.80
CA VAL A 329 2.55 -8.11 15.40
C VAL A 329 1.26 -8.72 15.94
N GLN A 330 0.86 -8.43 17.17
CA GLN A 330 -0.39 -8.90 17.73
C GLN A 330 -1.60 -8.47 16.90
N ARG A 331 -1.65 -7.22 16.42
CA ARG A 331 -2.70 -6.75 15.51
C ARG A 331 -2.80 -7.56 14.21
N ILE A 332 -1.68 -8.06 13.70
CA ILE A 332 -1.70 -8.97 12.54
C ILE A 332 -2.33 -10.31 12.92
N LEU A 333 -1.91 -10.90 14.04
CA LEU A 333 -2.40 -12.19 14.51
C LEU A 333 -3.89 -12.16 14.90
N ASP A 334 -4.35 -11.07 15.54
CA ASP A 334 -5.73 -10.92 16.02
C ASP A 334 -6.75 -10.80 14.87
N ARG A 335 -6.33 -10.38 13.68
CA ARG A 335 -7.17 -10.35 12.48
C ARG A 335 -7.30 -11.70 11.79
N LEU A 336 -6.48 -12.67 12.18
CA LEU A 336 -6.53 -13.99 11.56
C LEU A 336 -7.71 -14.80 12.12
N PRO A 337 -8.42 -15.54 11.27
CA PRO A 337 -9.38 -16.54 11.74
C PRO A 337 -8.71 -17.51 12.73
N PRO A 338 -9.44 -18.03 13.73
CA PRO A 338 -8.86 -18.90 14.77
C PRO A 338 -8.06 -20.09 14.22
N ARG A 339 -8.50 -20.68 13.11
CA ARG A 339 -7.78 -21.79 12.45
C ARG A 339 -6.45 -21.37 11.83
N GLU A 340 -6.37 -20.16 11.26
CA GLU A 340 -5.14 -19.63 10.68
C GLU A 340 -4.13 -19.32 11.79
N ARG A 341 -4.58 -18.71 12.89
CA ARG A 341 -3.76 -18.44 14.08
C ARG A 341 -3.23 -19.73 14.71
N HIS A 342 -4.11 -20.72 14.96
CA HIS A 342 -3.73 -22.03 15.49
C HIS A 342 -2.69 -22.75 14.60
N PHE A 343 -2.80 -22.61 13.27
CA PHE A 343 -1.82 -23.18 12.35
C PHE A 343 -0.43 -22.55 12.55
N LEU A 344 -0.35 -21.23 12.70
CA LEU A 344 0.91 -20.52 12.94
C LEU A 344 1.53 -20.90 14.28
N GLU A 345 0.73 -21.01 15.33
CA GLU A 345 1.16 -21.45 16.66
C GLU A 345 1.68 -22.89 16.64
N ALA A 346 0.96 -23.78 15.98
CA ALA A 346 1.38 -25.19 15.79
C ALA A 346 2.67 -25.30 14.97
N MET A 347 2.82 -24.47 13.92
CA MET A 347 4.04 -24.40 13.12
C MET A 347 5.21 -23.86 13.92
N ALA A 348 4.99 -22.83 14.75
CA ALA A 348 6.02 -22.20 15.57
C ALA A 348 6.56 -23.13 16.67
N ALA A 349 5.71 -24.00 17.21
CA ALA A 349 6.09 -25.00 18.21
C ALA A 349 7.01 -26.11 17.68
N LEU A 350 7.15 -26.24 16.38
CA LEU A 350 8.01 -27.24 15.73
C LEU A 350 9.39 -26.67 15.42
N PRO A 351 10.47 -27.48 15.55
CA PRO A 351 11.77 -27.13 15.01
C PRO A 351 11.67 -26.78 13.52
N PRO A 352 12.47 -25.83 12.99
CA PRO A 352 12.37 -25.40 11.59
C PRO A 352 12.39 -26.55 10.58
N GLU A 353 13.23 -27.54 10.76
CA GLU A 353 13.40 -28.70 9.89
C GLU A 353 12.19 -29.65 9.92
N GLU A 354 11.41 -29.66 11.00
CA GLU A 354 10.22 -30.50 11.18
C GLU A 354 8.92 -29.84 10.73
N ARG A 355 8.94 -28.60 10.28
CA ARG A 355 7.74 -27.83 9.85
C ARG A 355 7.18 -28.37 8.54
N THR A 356 6.67 -29.58 8.56
CA THR A 356 5.94 -30.19 7.44
C THR A 356 4.45 -30.09 7.65
N LEU A 357 3.65 -30.10 6.57
CA LEU A 357 2.18 -30.06 6.70
C LEU A 357 1.65 -31.19 7.60
N THR A 358 2.27 -32.37 7.52
CA THR A 358 1.88 -33.53 8.33
C THR A 358 2.14 -33.30 9.82
N ASN A 359 3.31 -32.77 10.19
CA ASN A 359 3.62 -32.51 11.58
C ASN A 359 2.78 -31.36 12.14
N ILE A 360 2.58 -30.30 11.35
CA ILE A 360 1.71 -29.18 11.73
C ILE A 360 0.27 -29.66 11.94
N ALA A 361 -0.30 -30.44 11.02
CA ALA A 361 -1.64 -31.00 11.15
C ALA A 361 -1.78 -31.86 12.40
N ARG A 362 -0.77 -32.68 12.70
CA ARG A 362 -0.73 -33.50 13.93
C ARG A 362 -0.69 -32.62 15.18
N SER A 363 0.15 -31.59 15.19
CA SER A 363 0.22 -30.62 16.29
C SER A 363 -1.10 -29.87 16.52
N MET A 364 -1.88 -29.65 15.45
CA MET A 364 -3.23 -29.09 15.51
C MET A 364 -4.30 -30.07 15.96
N GLY A 365 -3.97 -31.35 16.18
CA GLY A 365 -4.91 -32.40 16.55
C GLY A 365 -5.77 -32.93 15.38
N TYR A 366 -5.36 -32.69 14.13
CA TYR A 366 -6.09 -33.21 12.97
C TYR A 366 -5.70 -34.65 12.67
N GLU A 367 -6.69 -35.47 12.41
CA GLU A 367 -6.51 -36.88 12.00
C GLU A 367 -5.96 -37.00 10.57
N ARG A 368 -6.33 -36.05 9.71
CA ARG A 368 -5.94 -36.04 8.29
C ARG A 368 -5.10 -34.79 7.97
N THR A 369 -3.94 -34.99 7.35
CA THR A 369 -3.09 -33.91 6.87
C THR A 369 -3.82 -32.96 5.91
N THR A 370 -4.77 -33.49 5.12
CA THR A 370 -5.58 -32.72 4.18
C THR A 370 -6.39 -31.60 4.82
N ASP A 371 -6.76 -31.73 6.11
CA ASP A 371 -7.62 -30.77 6.81
C ASP A 371 -6.87 -29.45 7.11
N ALA A 372 -5.54 -29.50 7.20
CA ALA A 372 -4.69 -28.33 7.36
C ALA A 372 -4.34 -27.65 6.02
N GLY A 373 -4.50 -28.36 4.89
CA GLY A 373 -4.09 -27.88 3.56
C GLY A 373 -4.70 -26.54 3.14
N PRO A 374 -6.03 -26.36 3.20
CA PRO A 374 -6.67 -25.08 2.85
C PRO A 374 -6.18 -23.90 3.70
N THR A 375 -5.95 -24.13 5.00
CA THR A 375 -5.42 -23.11 5.93
C THR A 375 -4.00 -22.72 5.53
N ALA A 376 -3.13 -23.69 5.27
CA ALA A 376 -1.78 -23.44 4.78
C ALA A 376 -1.77 -22.69 3.45
N GLN A 377 -2.69 -23.02 2.54
CA GLN A 377 -2.81 -22.33 1.26
C GLN A 377 -3.22 -20.87 1.42
N ARG A 378 -4.15 -20.57 2.32
CA ARG A 378 -4.55 -19.18 2.60
C ARG A 378 -3.45 -18.37 3.25
N LEU A 379 -2.75 -18.94 4.24
CA LEU A 379 -1.62 -18.30 4.91
C LEU A 379 -0.47 -17.98 3.95
N ASP A 380 -0.23 -18.83 2.94
CA ASP A 380 0.77 -18.60 1.91
C ASP A 380 0.30 -17.62 0.83
N LEU A 381 -0.80 -17.96 0.13
CA LEU A 381 -1.20 -17.25 -1.10
C LEU A 381 -2.01 -15.98 -0.86
N THR A 382 -2.86 -15.96 0.19
CA THR A 382 -3.70 -14.82 0.50
C THR A 382 -3.02 -13.90 1.49
N ARG A 383 -2.61 -14.44 2.65
CA ARG A 383 -2.00 -13.64 3.73
C ARG A 383 -0.53 -13.30 3.48
N GLY A 384 0.21 -14.17 2.80
CA GLY A 384 1.65 -13.98 2.60
C GLY A 384 2.48 -14.12 3.89
N ILE A 385 1.93 -14.77 4.94
CA ILE A 385 2.60 -14.91 6.25
C ILE A 385 3.60 -16.07 6.24
N ILE A 386 3.26 -17.17 5.57
CA ILE A 386 4.15 -18.32 5.45
C ILE A 386 4.56 -18.56 4.00
N ARG A 387 5.59 -19.37 3.81
CA ARG A 387 5.97 -20.00 2.55
C ARG A 387 5.81 -21.51 2.70
N ARG A 388 4.94 -22.10 1.89
CA ARG A 388 4.81 -23.55 1.83
C ARG A 388 6.04 -24.16 1.17
N GLY A 389 6.55 -25.21 1.77
CA GLY A 389 7.73 -25.91 1.31
C GLY A 389 7.96 -27.22 2.06
N ARG A 390 9.19 -27.70 2.07
CA ARG A 390 9.67 -28.82 2.90
C ARG A 390 11.06 -28.46 3.38
N PRO A 391 11.14 -27.80 4.54
CA PRO A 391 10.10 -27.40 5.51
C PRO A 391 9.30 -26.17 5.11
N TYR A 392 8.23 -25.87 5.85
CA TYR A 392 7.51 -24.61 5.82
C TYR A 392 8.29 -23.53 6.56
N ASP A 393 8.16 -22.29 6.11
CA ASP A 393 8.89 -21.17 6.68
C ASP A 393 7.99 -19.94 6.86
N PHE A 394 8.36 -19.05 7.80
CA PHE A 394 7.70 -17.77 7.97
C PHE A 394 8.23 -16.77 6.93
N ARG A 395 7.35 -16.37 5.99
CA ARG A 395 7.64 -15.28 5.06
C ARG A 395 7.58 -13.93 5.75
N HIS A 396 6.64 -13.76 6.68
CA HIS A 396 6.56 -12.60 7.55
C HIS A 396 7.47 -12.82 8.76
N ARG A 397 8.71 -12.33 8.63
CA ARG A 397 9.79 -12.65 9.59
C ARG A 397 9.49 -12.17 11.01
N ALA A 398 8.86 -10.98 11.16
CA ALA A 398 8.49 -10.48 12.49
C ALA A 398 7.44 -11.35 13.19
N VAL A 399 6.44 -11.89 12.46
CA VAL A 399 5.49 -12.88 13.01
C VAL A 399 6.24 -14.15 13.41
N GLY A 400 7.18 -14.61 12.58
CA GLY A 400 8.02 -15.76 12.90
C GLY A 400 8.83 -15.53 14.18
N ALA A 401 9.54 -14.42 14.28
CA ALA A 401 10.34 -14.07 15.46
C ALA A 401 9.48 -13.97 16.72
N TYR A 402 8.33 -13.31 16.64
CA TYR A 402 7.39 -13.18 17.76
C TYR A 402 6.88 -14.53 18.29
N LEU A 403 6.60 -15.48 17.40
CA LEU A 403 6.07 -16.78 17.79
C LEU A 403 7.15 -17.80 18.22
N THR A 404 8.43 -17.58 17.84
CA THR A 404 9.49 -18.58 18.05
C THR A 404 10.64 -18.11 18.94
N SER A 405 10.64 -16.87 19.40
CA SER A 405 11.70 -16.29 20.24
C SER A 405 11.13 -15.30 21.26
N GLU A 406 12.01 -14.70 22.05
CA GLU A 406 11.63 -13.65 22.99
C GLU A 406 11.46 -12.27 22.32
N TRP A 407 11.74 -12.15 21.02
CA TRP A 407 11.51 -10.90 20.29
C TRP A 407 10.05 -10.43 20.45
N PRO A 408 9.79 -9.15 20.68
CA PRO A 408 10.68 -7.97 20.60
C PRO A 408 11.44 -7.63 21.87
N TRP A 409 11.28 -8.42 22.92
CA TRP A 409 11.92 -8.20 24.21
C TRP A 409 13.37 -8.68 24.16
N LEU A 410 14.32 -7.73 24.04
CA LEU A 410 15.74 -8.03 24.21
C LEU A 410 15.97 -8.47 25.66
N ASN A 411 16.51 -9.69 25.85
CA ASN A 411 16.75 -10.35 27.14
C ASN A 411 16.73 -9.40 28.35
N ARG A 412 15.85 -9.68 29.28
CA ARG A 412 15.89 -9.11 30.65
C ARG A 412 17.06 -9.77 31.40
N GLY A 413 18.31 -9.45 30.93
CA GLY A 413 19.52 -9.79 31.62
C GLY A 413 19.83 -8.77 32.70
#